data_f4d3d9a51389c86dd8963eb2938f9118
#
_entry.id   f4d3d9a51389c86dd8963eb2938f9118
#
_cell.length_a   1.000
_cell.length_b   1.000
_cell.length_c   1.000
_cell.angle_alpha   90.00
_cell.angle_beta   90.00
_cell.angle_gamma   90.00
#
_symmetry.space_group_name_H-M   'P 1'
#
loop_
_entity.id
_entity.type
_entity.pdbx_description
1 polymer ?
#
loop_
_entity_poly.entity_id
_entity_poly.type
_entity_poly.pdbx_seq_one_letter_code
_entity_poly.pdbx_strand_id
1 'polypeptide(L)'
;EDHFPLKEMKNMGIELNYDFTVLSDVYTQNPYIKKMGWIMGIIAFVLLFTSVMNYLLIIVGNLVGRSREMAVRKCYGAESKNIHAIIFSEALVHVGLSVVLAAGLVFLCKGTIENFLSAPVSTLVLNRGSWILVAICILVLLVGGLLPGWLYNKIPVAIAFRGYNENRNRWKLGLLGIQFVISGLLFSLLYIVNGQYQLMLGLNPGYDYDHVAIVSIDASNRDQR
;
A
#
# COMPACT_ATOMS: atom_id res chain seq x y z
N GLU A 1 12.37 -29.67 38.41
CA GLU A 1 13.66 -30.01 37.73
C GLU A 1 13.82 -31.48 37.40
N ASP A 2 12.93 -32.37 37.90
CA ASP A 2 13.12 -33.84 37.81
C ASP A 2 12.28 -34.53 36.71
N HIS A 3 11.66 -33.77 35.82
CA HIS A 3 10.74 -34.34 34.81
C HIS A 3 11.35 -34.59 33.42
N PHE A 4 12.63 -34.25 33.21
CA PHE A 4 13.28 -34.47 31.91
C PHE A 4 14.59 -35.23 32.11
N PRO A 5 14.76 -36.48 31.57
CA PRO A 5 15.95 -37.26 31.74
C PRO A 5 17.10 -36.77 30.84
N LEU A 6 17.56 -35.53 31.08
CA LEU A 6 18.64 -34.88 30.32
C LEU A 6 19.93 -35.67 30.28
N LYS A 7 20.23 -36.44 31.36
CA LYS A 7 21.44 -37.28 31.44
C LYS A 7 21.35 -38.50 30.52
N GLU A 8 20.17 -39.09 30.42
CA GLU A 8 19.96 -40.26 29.54
C GLU A 8 19.97 -39.86 28.07
N MET A 9 19.41 -38.70 27.74
CA MET A 9 19.41 -38.15 26.36
C MET A 9 20.82 -37.78 25.91
N LYS A 10 21.66 -37.25 26.79
CA LYS A 10 23.07 -36.96 26.49
C LYS A 10 23.89 -38.22 26.23
N ASN A 11 23.57 -39.30 26.94
CA ASN A 11 24.21 -40.62 26.73
C ASN A 11 23.79 -41.28 25.41
N MET A 12 22.60 -40.90 24.87
CA MET A 12 22.11 -41.30 23.54
C MET A 12 22.63 -40.42 22.40
N GLY A 13 23.53 -39.46 22.69
CA GLY A 13 24.08 -38.56 21.67
C GLY A 13 23.11 -37.47 21.24
N ILE A 14 22.02 -37.22 21.98
CA ILE A 14 21.03 -36.17 21.67
C ILE A 14 21.43 -34.92 22.47
N GLU A 15 22.02 -33.94 21.80
CA GLU A 15 22.24 -32.60 22.35
C GLU A 15 21.01 -31.73 22.11
N LEU A 16 20.25 -31.47 23.17
CA LEU A 16 19.13 -30.51 23.12
C LEU A 16 19.67 -29.10 23.34
N ASN A 17 19.76 -28.36 22.28
CA ASN A 17 20.10 -26.95 22.33
C ASN A 17 18.77 -26.13 22.40
N TYR A 18 18.47 -25.60 23.57
CA TYR A 18 17.30 -24.74 23.75
C TYR A 18 17.68 -23.31 23.44
N ASP A 19 17.17 -22.79 22.31
CA ASP A 19 17.27 -21.38 21.99
C ASP A 19 15.95 -20.69 22.33
N PHE A 20 15.97 -19.82 23.33
CA PHE A 20 14.80 -19.07 23.75
C PHE A 20 14.67 -17.83 22.87
N THR A 21 13.85 -17.91 21.84
CA THR A 21 13.47 -16.75 21.03
C THR A 21 12.15 -16.17 21.51
N VAL A 22 12.05 -14.84 21.55
CA VAL A 22 10.79 -14.17 21.89
C VAL A 22 9.76 -14.56 20.84
N LEU A 23 8.54 -14.90 21.25
CA LEU A 23 7.49 -15.40 20.33
C LEU A 23 7.19 -14.43 19.19
N SER A 24 7.29 -13.11 19.44
CA SER A 24 7.20 -12.08 18.41
C SER A 24 8.29 -12.21 17.35
N ASP A 25 9.49 -12.61 17.74
CA ASP A 25 10.65 -12.71 16.84
C ASP A 25 10.59 -13.94 15.96
N VAL A 26 9.97 -15.03 16.43
CA VAL A 26 9.74 -16.24 15.63
C VAL A 26 8.95 -15.92 14.38
N TYR A 27 7.89 -15.09 14.50
CA TYR A 27 7.10 -14.66 13.36
C TYR A 27 7.82 -13.63 12.48
N THR A 28 8.44 -12.63 13.09
CA THR A 28 9.09 -11.53 12.36
C THR A 28 10.38 -11.93 11.68
N GLN A 29 11.08 -12.95 12.18
CA GLN A 29 12.32 -13.46 11.58
C GLN A 29 12.10 -14.54 10.52
N ASN A 30 10.88 -15.08 10.42
CA ASN A 30 10.57 -16.09 9.42
C ASN A 30 10.79 -15.52 8.00
N PRO A 31 11.69 -16.12 7.19
CA PRO A 31 12.04 -15.60 5.86
C PRO A 31 10.84 -15.55 4.90
N TYR A 32 9.88 -16.47 5.07
CA TYR A 32 8.66 -16.47 4.25
C TYR A 32 7.75 -15.29 4.57
N ILE A 33 7.57 -14.96 5.84
CA ILE A 33 6.74 -13.81 6.27
C ILE A 33 7.39 -12.50 5.82
N LYS A 34 8.71 -12.36 5.97
CA LYS A 34 9.46 -11.20 5.46
C LYS A 34 9.30 -11.05 3.95
N LYS A 35 9.46 -12.14 3.19
CA LYS A 35 9.30 -12.14 1.73
C LYS A 35 7.88 -11.73 1.33
N MET A 36 6.87 -12.27 2.00
CA MET A 36 5.47 -11.92 1.75
C MET A 36 5.19 -10.44 2.07
N GLY A 37 5.71 -9.93 3.18
CA GLY A 37 5.64 -8.51 3.55
C GLY A 37 6.28 -7.60 2.50
N TRP A 38 7.45 -7.96 1.96
CA TRP A 38 8.10 -7.23 0.88
C TRP A 38 7.27 -7.20 -0.40
N ILE A 39 6.71 -8.34 -0.81
CA ILE A 39 5.84 -8.41 -2.00
C ILE A 39 4.61 -7.52 -1.84
N MET A 40 3.93 -7.61 -0.69
CA MET A 40 2.78 -6.76 -0.38
C MET A 40 3.15 -5.27 -0.34
N GLY A 41 4.32 -4.94 0.22
CA GLY A 41 4.86 -3.58 0.25
C GLY A 41 5.12 -3.02 -1.15
N ILE A 42 5.70 -3.82 -2.05
CA ILE A 42 5.93 -3.43 -3.45
C ILE A 42 4.60 -3.18 -4.17
N ILE A 43 3.63 -4.07 -4.02
CA ILE A 43 2.30 -3.92 -4.63
C ILE A 43 1.63 -2.63 -4.12
N ALA A 44 1.64 -2.41 -2.80
CA ALA A 44 1.08 -1.20 -2.19
C ALA A 44 1.77 0.07 -2.70
N PHE A 45 3.11 0.05 -2.82
CA PHE A 45 3.89 1.16 -3.37
C PHE A 45 3.51 1.46 -4.83
N VAL A 46 3.38 0.42 -5.67
CA VAL A 46 3.00 0.58 -7.09
C VAL A 46 1.59 1.15 -7.22
N LEU A 47 0.63 0.68 -6.41
CA LEU A 47 -0.73 1.22 -6.38
C LEU A 47 -0.76 2.68 -5.92
N LEU A 48 0.00 3.03 -4.88
CA LEU A 48 0.15 4.40 -4.42
C LEU A 48 0.76 5.29 -5.50
N PHE A 49 1.84 4.84 -6.12
CA PHE A 49 2.52 5.57 -7.20
C PHE A 49 1.58 5.86 -8.37
N THR A 50 0.85 4.85 -8.85
CA THR A 50 -0.12 5.03 -9.95
C THR A 50 -1.24 5.98 -9.57
N SER A 51 -1.72 5.93 -8.32
CA SER A 51 -2.75 6.85 -7.80
C SER A 51 -2.26 8.29 -7.76
N VAL A 52 -1.07 8.53 -7.23
CA VAL A 52 -0.45 9.87 -7.17
C VAL A 52 -0.20 10.41 -8.58
N MET A 53 0.30 9.58 -9.49
CA MET A 53 0.53 9.99 -10.89
C MET A 53 -0.77 10.33 -11.62
N ASN A 54 -1.84 9.56 -11.40
CA ASN A 54 -3.15 9.89 -11.96
C ASN A 54 -3.67 11.26 -11.45
N TYR A 55 -3.53 11.52 -10.15
CA TYR A 55 -3.88 12.79 -9.56
C TYR A 55 -3.06 13.95 -10.18
N LEU A 56 -1.75 13.79 -10.33
CA LEU A 56 -0.88 14.78 -10.98
C LEU A 56 -1.26 15.02 -12.43
N LEU A 57 -1.62 13.97 -13.18
CA LEU A 57 -2.06 14.10 -14.58
C LEU A 57 -3.32 14.96 -14.68
N ILE A 58 -4.28 14.79 -13.78
CA ILE A 58 -5.51 15.61 -13.74
C ILE A 58 -5.16 17.07 -13.45
N ILE A 59 -4.35 17.34 -12.43
CA ILE A 59 -3.96 18.72 -12.05
C ILE A 59 -3.20 19.39 -13.19
N VAL A 60 -2.22 18.72 -13.75
CA VAL A 60 -1.43 19.29 -14.85
C VAL A 60 -2.25 19.37 -16.14
N GLY A 61 -3.25 18.47 -16.32
CA GLY A 61 -4.23 18.58 -17.40
C GLY A 61 -5.00 19.90 -17.35
N ASN A 62 -5.42 20.28 -16.17
CA ASN A 62 -6.18 21.52 -15.94
C ASN A 62 -5.30 22.79 -15.93
N LEU A 63 -3.96 22.63 -15.91
CA LEU A 63 -3.01 23.74 -15.83
C LEU A 63 -3.18 24.73 -16.96
N VAL A 64 -3.48 24.28 -18.17
CA VAL A 64 -3.67 25.13 -19.34
C VAL A 64 -4.89 26.05 -19.16
N GLY A 65 -6.04 25.50 -18.74
CA GLY A 65 -7.26 26.26 -18.53
C GLY A 65 -7.13 27.29 -17.40
N ARG A 66 -6.44 26.91 -16.31
CA ARG A 66 -6.28 27.74 -15.12
C ARG A 66 -5.11 28.73 -15.20
N SER A 67 -4.20 28.55 -16.17
CA SER A 67 -3.06 29.45 -16.34
C SER A 67 -3.47 30.89 -16.61
N ARG A 68 -4.57 31.12 -17.35
CA ARG A 68 -5.14 32.47 -17.60
C ARG A 68 -5.65 33.10 -16.31
N GLU A 69 -6.38 32.35 -15.48
CA GLU A 69 -6.87 32.84 -14.19
C GLU A 69 -5.70 33.28 -13.29
N MET A 70 -4.65 32.42 -13.20
CA MET A 70 -3.48 32.75 -12.41
C MET A 70 -2.67 33.90 -12.96
N ALA A 71 -2.65 34.10 -14.30
CA ALA A 71 -2.03 35.24 -14.95
C ALA A 71 -2.78 36.54 -14.61
N VAL A 72 -4.10 36.53 -14.66
CA VAL A 72 -4.93 37.68 -14.25
C VAL A 72 -4.65 38.03 -12.79
N ARG A 73 -4.63 37.09 -11.88
CA ARG A 73 -4.31 37.33 -10.46
C ARG A 73 -2.91 37.93 -10.28
N LYS A 74 -1.92 37.50 -11.05
CA LYS A 74 -0.57 38.10 -11.06
C LYS A 74 -0.58 39.55 -11.56
N CYS A 75 -1.37 39.85 -12.57
CA CYS A 75 -1.52 41.22 -13.04
C CYS A 75 -2.15 42.15 -11.98
N TYR A 76 -3.04 41.62 -11.13
CA TYR A 76 -3.59 42.33 -9.98
C TYR A 76 -2.69 42.32 -8.73
N GLY A 77 -1.42 41.90 -8.86
CA GLY A 77 -0.45 41.98 -7.79
C GLY A 77 -0.45 40.77 -6.84
N ALA A 78 -1.04 39.64 -7.23
CA ALA A 78 -0.98 38.44 -6.42
C ALA A 78 0.47 37.90 -6.37
N GLU A 79 1.01 37.80 -5.17
CA GLU A 79 2.32 37.20 -4.92
C GLU A 79 2.30 35.67 -5.16
N SER A 80 3.49 35.11 -5.44
CA SER A 80 3.66 33.67 -5.58
C SER A 80 3.14 32.88 -4.38
N LYS A 81 3.24 33.43 -3.17
CA LYS A 81 2.74 32.80 -1.94
C LYS A 81 1.23 32.61 -1.96
N ASN A 82 0.49 33.61 -2.47
CA ASN A 82 -0.98 33.57 -2.58
C ASN A 82 -1.42 32.47 -3.56
N ILE A 83 -0.70 32.31 -4.66
CA ILE A 83 -0.99 31.26 -5.65
C ILE A 83 -0.72 29.88 -5.06
N HIS A 84 0.40 29.70 -4.35
CA HIS A 84 0.68 28.45 -3.63
C HIS A 84 -0.38 28.13 -2.57
N ALA A 85 -0.83 29.13 -1.81
CA ALA A 85 -1.86 28.94 -0.78
C ALA A 85 -3.19 28.45 -1.37
N ILE A 86 -3.62 29.02 -2.51
CA ILE A 86 -4.84 28.59 -3.20
C ILE A 86 -4.72 27.13 -3.66
N ILE A 87 -3.63 26.77 -4.33
CA ILE A 87 -3.43 25.42 -4.84
C ILE A 87 -3.29 24.40 -3.70
N PHE A 88 -2.59 24.79 -2.64
CA PHE A 88 -2.43 23.94 -1.45
C PHE A 88 -3.78 23.71 -0.73
N SER A 89 -4.61 24.76 -0.60
CA SER A 89 -5.95 24.62 -0.01
C SER A 89 -6.86 23.69 -0.84
N GLU A 90 -6.77 23.74 -2.17
CA GLU A 90 -7.49 22.80 -3.04
C GLU A 90 -6.98 21.37 -2.85
N ALA A 91 -5.66 21.16 -2.81
CA ALA A 91 -5.09 19.84 -2.56
C ALA A 91 -5.53 19.30 -1.19
N LEU A 92 -5.60 20.17 -0.18
CA LEU A 92 -6.05 19.79 1.17
C LEU A 92 -7.51 19.33 1.16
N VAL A 93 -8.38 20.04 0.45
CA VAL A 93 -9.80 19.67 0.30
C VAL A 93 -9.92 18.31 -0.43
N HIS A 94 -9.17 18.11 -1.52
CA HIS A 94 -9.22 16.85 -2.27
C HIS A 94 -8.70 15.66 -1.43
N VAL A 95 -7.57 15.83 -0.76
CA VAL A 95 -7.01 14.79 0.10
C VAL A 95 -7.92 14.51 1.30
N GLY A 96 -8.45 15.57 1.93
CA GLY A 96 -9.39 15.44 3.04
C GLY A 96 -10.66 14.67 2.64
N LEU A 97 -11.26 15.04 1.50
CA LEU A 97 -12.43 14.33 0.97
C LEU A 97 -12.11 12.86 0.64
N SER A 98 -10.94 12.61 0.05
CA SER A 98 -10.49 11.24 -0.26
C SER A 98 -10.32 10.40 1.00
N VAL A 99 -9.76 10.96 2.07
CA VAL A 99 -9.61 10.28 3.36
C VAL A 99 -10.97 9.96 3.97
N VAL A 100 -11.92 10.90 3.94
CA VAL A 100 -13.28 10.68 4.44
C VAL A 100 -13.98 9.58 3.65
N LEU A 101 -13.89 9.60 2.32
CA LEU A 101 -14.46 8.55 1.47
C LEU A 101 -13.81 7.19 1.71
N ALA A 102 -12.47 7.15 1.85
CA ALA A 102 -11.74 5.91 2.16
C ALA A 102 -12.16 5.35 3.52
N ALA A 103 -12.27 6.19 4.55
CA ALA A 103 -12.75 5.78 5.87
C ALA A 103 -14.20 5.24 5.80
N GLY A 104 -15.07 5.90 5.03
CA GLY A 104 -16.43 5.44 4.78
C GLY A 104 -16.48 4.06 4.11
N LEU A 105 -15.66 3.83 3.07
CA LEU A 105 -15.55 2.54 2.40
C LEU A 105 -15.04 1.44 3.34
N VAL A 106 -14.00 1.73 4.15
CA VAL A 106 -13.49 0.78 5.15
C VAL A 106 -14.57 0.43 6.17
N PHE A 107 -15.36 1.42 6.61
CA PHE A 107 -16.46 1.19 7.53
C PHE A 107 -17.57 0.33 6.91
N LEU A 108 -17.95 0.58 5.65
CA LEU A 108 -18.96 -0.21 4.93
C LEU A 108 -18.49 -1.65 4.70
N CYS A 109 -17.20 -1.85 4.38
CA CYS A 109 -16.62 -3.17 4.12
C CYS A 109 -16.06 -3.85 5.38
N LYS A 110 -16.29 -3.28 6.58
CA LYS A 110 -15.71 -3.74 7.84
C LYS A 110 -15.88 -5.23 8.06
N GLY A 111 -17.12 -5.75 7.93
CA GLY A 111 -17.42 -7.17 8.16
C GLY A 111 -16.66 -8.10 7.21
N THR A 112 -16.56 -7.73 5.94
CA THR A 112 -15.81 -8.51 4.95
C THR A 112 -14.30 -8.49 5.26
N ILE A 113 -13.76 -7.32 5.62
CA ILE A 113 -12.34 -7.15 5.97
C ILE A 113 -11.98 -7.97 7.21
N GLU A 114 -12.79 -7.90 8.27
CA GLU A 114 -12.57 -8.62 9.53
C GLU A 114 -12.64 -10.15 9.34
N ASN A 115 -13.55 -10.62 8.50
CA ASN A 115 -13.66 -12.04 8.16
C ASN A 115 -12.42 -12.54 7.37
N PHE A 116 -11.92 -11.74 6.42
CA PHE A 116 -10.74 -12.11 5.64
C PHE A 116 -9.44 -12.08 6.45
N LEU A 117 -9.29 -11.07 7.31
CA LEU A 117 -8.04 -10.86 8.06
C LEU A 117 -8.05 -11.54 9.42
N SER A 118 -9.20 -12.08 9.88
CA SER A 118 -9.40 -12.63 11.21
C SER A 118 -8.92 -11.69 12.34
N ALA A 119 -8.98 -10.39 12.08
CA ALA A 119 -8.53 -9.33 12.99
C ALA A 119 -9.48 -8.12 12.92
N PRO A 120 -9.80 -7.47 14.05
CA PRO A 120 -10.68 -6.31 14.03
C PRO A 120 -9.99 -5.12 13.34
N VAL A 121 -10.75 -4.40 12.49
CA VAL A 121 -10.26 -3.23 11.72
C VAL A 121 -9.68 -2.16 12.65
N SER A 122 -10.21 -2.01 13.87
CA SER A 122 -9.69 -1.07 14.86
C SER A 122 -8.22 -1.31 15.21
N THR A 123 -7.78 -2.55 15.32
CA THR A 123 -6.38 -2.89 15.59
C THR A 123 -5.47 -2.63 14.39
N LEU A 124 -6.01 -2.74 13.17
CA LEU A 124 -5.26 -2.46 11.94
C LEU A 124 -5.04 -0.95 11.76
N VAL A 125 -6.07 -0.13 12.06
CA VAL A 125 -6.04 1.33 11.85
C VAL A 125 -5.39 2.08 13.03
N LEU A 126 -5.53 1.59 14.27
CA LEU A 126 -5.04 2.25 15.49
C LEU A 126 -3.72 1.65 16.03
N ASN A 127 -3.01 0.89 15.22
CA ASN A 127 -1.73 0.30 15.61
C ASN A 127 -0.56 1.30 15.44
N ARG A 128 0.57 1.00 16.09
CA ARG A 128 1.83 1.77 15.95
C ARG A 128 2.29 1.98 14.50
N GLY A 129 1.86 1.11 13.56
CA GLY A 129 2.09 1.24 12.13
C GLY A 129 1.24 2.31 11.42
N SER A 130 0.21 2.85 12.04
CA SER A 130 -0.71 3.83 11.43
C SER A 130 -0.05 5.17 11.07
N TRP A 131 1.11 5.47 11.66
CA TRP A 131 1.95 6.59 11.26
C TRP A 131 2.30 6.58 9.77
N ILE A 132 2.41 5.39 9.17
CA ILE A 132 2.67 5.23 7.74
C ILE A 132 1.51 5.82 6.92
N LEU A 133 0.27 5.61 7.32
CA LEU A 133 -0.90 6.18 6.64
C LEU A 133 -0.89 7.72 6.71
N VAL A 134 -0.58 8.27 7.88
CA VAL A 134 -0.45 9.72 8.05
C VAL A 134 0.70 10.27 7.20
N ALA A 135 1.85 9.60 7.21
CA ALA A 135 3.00 9.99 6.39
C ALA A 135 2.68 9.95 4.89
N ILE A 136 1.93 8.94 4.42
CA ILE A 136 1.45 8.85 3.04
C ILE A 136 0.50 10.01 2.71
N CYS A 137 -0.46 10.33 3.58
CA CYS A 137 -1.36 11.46 3.38
C CYS A 137 -0.60 12.79 3.29
N ILE A 138 0.39 13.00 4.15
CA ILE A 138 1.24 14.18 4.12
C ILE A 138 2.05 14.22 2.81
N LEU A 139 2.64 13.11 2.40
CA LEU A 139 3.41 13.02 1.17
C LEU A 139 2.54 13.34 -0.05
N VAL A 140 1.34 12.77 -0.14
CA VAL A 140 0.39 13.04 -1.22
C VAL A 140 -0.02 14.51 -1.24
N LEU A 141 -0.26 15.10 -0.06
CA LEU A 141 -0.59 16.52 0.07
C LEU A 141 0.56 17.43 -0.38
N LEU A 142 1.80 17.10 0.00
CA LEU A 142 2.97 17.87 -0.40
C LEU A 142 3.20 17.77 -1.92
N VAL A 143 3.15 16.58 -2.48
CA VAL A 143 3.34 16.37 -3.92
C VAL A 143 2.20 17.02 -4.71
N GLY A 144 0.95 16.82 -4.27
CA GLY A 144 -0.24 17.34 -4.94
C GLY A 144 -0.45 18.86 -4.80
N GLY A 145 0.06 19.45 -3.72
CA GLY A 145 -0.08 20.89 -3.47
C GLY A 145 1.14 21.71 -3.93
N LEU A 146 2.35 21.29 -3.56
CA LEU A 146 3.56 22.08 -3.84
C LEU A 146 4.00 21.99 -5.30
N LEU A 147 3.96 20.80 -5.90
CA LEU A 147 4.46 20.59 -7.25
C LEU A 147 3.65 21.34 -8.31
N PRO A 148 2.30 21.32 -8.31
CA PRO A 148 1.52 22.15 -9.20
C PRO A 148 1.70 23.63 -8.93
N GLY A 149 1.78 24.05 -7.66
CA GLY A 149 2.04 25.44 -7.29
C GLY A 149 3.34 25.96 -7.88
N TRP A 150 4.40 25.17 -7.81
CA TRP A 150 5.68 25.51 -8.43
C TRP A 150 5.58 25.58 -9.97
N LEU A 151 4.85 24.68 -10.61
CA LEU A 151 4.62 24.70 -12.05
C LEU A 151 3.88 25.97 -12.49
N TYR A 152 2.81 26.37 -11.78
CA TYR A 152 2.04 27.59 -12.08
C TYR A 152 2.90 28.86 -11.94
N ASN A 153 3.79 28.89 -10.96
CA ASN A 153 4.67 30.02 -10.77
C ASN A 153 5.69 30.24 -11.90
N LYS A 154 6.11 29.15 -12.55
CA LYS A 154 7.04 29.18 -13.69
C LYS A 154 6.41 29.66 -14.99
N ILE A 155 5.07 29.73 -15.09
CA ILE A 155 4.41 30.16 -16.32
C ILE A 155 4.45 31.70 -16.41
N PRO A 156 5.16 32.27 -17.40
CA PRO A 156 5.14 33.72 -17.63
C PRO A 156 3.75 34.18 -18.02
N VAL A 157 3.32 35.34 -17.49
CA VAL A 157 2.00 35.94 -17.76
C VAL A 157 1.73 36.10 -19.26
N ALA A 158 2.73 36.54 -20.01
CA ALA A 158 2.63 36.75 -21.46
C ALA A 158 2.31 35.45 -22.23
N ILE A 159 2.85 34.32 -21.79
CA ILE A 159 2.59 33.03 -22.42
C ILE A 159 1.20 32.49 -22.03
N ALA A 160 0.76 32.74 -20.82
CA ALA A 160 -0.59 32.37 -20.37
C ALA A 160 -1.69 33.03 -21.18
N PHE A 161 -1.50 34.28 -21.60
CA PHE A 161 -2.46 35.01 -22.44
C PHE A 161 -2.41 34.66 -23.93
N ARG A 162 -1.22 34.29 -24.47
CA ARG A 162 -1.07 33.87 -25.87
C ARG A 162 -1.63 32.48 -26.20
N GLY A 163 -2.12 31.76 -25.22
CA GLY A 163 -2.51 30.37 -25.33
C GLY A 163 -1.28 29.47 -25.15
N TYR A 164 -1.24 28.85 -24.01
CA TYR A 164 -0.20 27.85 -23.71
C TYR A 164 -0.35 26.68 -24.69
N ASN A 165 0.58 26.56 -25.63
CA ASN A 165 0.46 25.61 -26.73
C ASN A 165 0.57 24.17 -26.21
N GLU A 166 -0.44 23.38 -26.48
CA GLU A 166 -0.69 22.05 -25.99
C GLU A 166 0.34 20.98 -26.49
N ASN A 167 1.21 21.40 -27.43
CA ASN A 167 2.18 20.49 -28.08
C ASN A 167 3.27 19.94 -27.11
N ARG A 168 3.28 20.37 -25.85
CA ARG A 168 4.19 19.91 -24.80
C ARG A 168 3.64 18.74 -23.97
N ASN A 169 2.50 18.16 -24.38
CA ASN A 169 1.79 17.13 -23.62
C ASN A 169 2.27 15.69 -23.87
N ARG A 170 3.32 15.48 -24.67
CA ARG A 170 3.85 14.14 -24.96
C ARG A 170 4.26 13.37 -23.70
N TRP A 171 4.76 14.05 -22.68
CA TRP A 171 5.10 13.45 -21.41
C TRP A 171 3.89 12.89 -20.64
N LYS A 172 2.70 13.52 -20.76
CA LYS A 172 1.44 13.01 -20.17
C LYS A 172 1.05 11.68 -20.81
N LEU A 173 1.15 11.59 -22.14
CA LEU A 173 0.90 10.33 -22.85
C LEU A 173 1.90 9.26 -22.46
N GLY A 174 3.18 9.62 -22.27
CA GLY A 174 4.21 8.72 -21.76
C GLY A 174 3.89 8.18 -20.37
N LEU A 175 3.52 9.07 -19.43
CA LEU A 175 3.11 8.67 -18.08
C LEU A 175 1.86 7.80 -18.08
N LEU A 176 0.85 8.17 -18.86
CA LEU A 176 -0.35 7.37 -19.03
C LEU A 176 -0.02 5.98 -19.59
N GLY A 177 0.85 5.91 -20.61
CA GLY A 177 1.32 4.66 -21.19
C GLY A 177 2.01 3.76 -20.13
N ILE A 178 2.90 4.34 -19.32
CA ILE A 178 3.56 3.61 -18.23
C ILE A 178 2.53 3.08 -17.22
N GLN A 179 1.53 3.86 -16.86
CA GLN A 179 0.46 3.42 -15.96
C GLN A 179 -0.34 2.25 -16.54
N PHE A 180 -0.67 2.29 -17.83
CA PHE A 180 -1.34 1.18 -18.50
C PHE A 180 -0.49 -0.09 -18.50
N VAL A 181 0.82 0.03 -18.78
CA VAL A 181 1.75 -1.10 -18.74
C VAL A 181 1.82 -1.71 -17.33
N ILE A 182 1.98 -0.88 -16.30
CA ILE A 182 2.02 -1.33 -14.91
C ILE A 182 0.70 -2.00 -14.51
N SER A 183 -0.44 -1.41 -14.85
CA SER A 183 -1.75 -1.97 -14.56
C SER A 183 -1.96 -3.31 -15.27
N GLY A 184 -1.59 -3.41 -16.54
CA GLY A 184 -1.64 -4.64 -17.30
C GLY A 184 -0.75 -5.74 -16.72
N LEU A 185 0.45 -5.37 -16.26
CA LEU A 185 1.37 -6.29 -15.61
C LEU A 185 0.80 -6.82 -14.29
N LEU A 186 0.23 -5.95 -13.45
CA LEU A 186 -0.42 -6.35 -12.18
C LEU A 186 -1.61 -7.27 -12.45
N PHE A 187 -2.42 -6.96 -13.46
CA PHE A 187 -3.56 -7.80 -13.84
C PHE A 187 -3.11 -9.18 -14.34
N SER A 188 -2.08 -9.23 -15.18
CA SER A 188 -1.50 -10.48 -15.65
C SER A 188 -0.93 -11.32 -14.51
N LEU A 189 -0.26 -10.68 -13.56
CA LEU A 189 0.28 -11.35 -12.37
C LEU A 189 -0.83 -11.92 -11.49
N LEU A 190 -1.90 -11.17 -11.28
CA LEU A 190 -3.09 -11.64 -10.56
C LEU A 190 -3.71 -12.86 -11.25
N TYR A 191 -3.84 -12.84 -12.57
CA TYR A 191 -4.37 -13.94 -13.34
C TYR A 191 -3.51 -15.20 -13.22
N ILE A 192 -2.18 -15.07 -13.30
CA ILE A 192 -1.23 -16.18 -13.13
C ILE A 192 -1.32 -16.77 -11.74
N VAL A 193 -1.33 -15.92 -10.70
CA VAL A 193 -1.44 -16.37 -9.30
C VAL A 193 -2.75 -17.10 -9.06
N ASN A 194 -3.86 -16.58 -9.59
CA ASN A 194 -5.15 -17.26 -9.50
C ASN A 194 -5.14 -18.61 -10.21
N GLY A 195 -4.52 -18.70 -11.40
CA GLY A 195 -4.37 -19.96 -12.11
C GLY A 195 -3.52 -20.98 -11.35
N GLN A 196 -2.42 -20.55 -10.74
CA GLN A 196 -1.59 -21.40 -9.88
C GLN A 196 -2.35 -21.88 -8.65
N TYR A 197 -3.12 -21.00 -8.02
CA TYR A 197 -3.95 -21.35 -6.88
C TYR A 197 -5.01 -22.42 -7.23
N GLN A 198 -5.72 -22.26 -8.35
CA GLN A 198 -6.69 -23.24 -8.84
C GLN A 198 -6.03 -24.58 -9.16
N LEU A 199 -4.84 -24.54 -9.76
CA LEU A 199 -4.08 -25.75 -10.06
C LEU A 199 -3.67 -26.47 -8.77
N MET A 200 -3.22 -25.75 -7.74
CA MET A 200 -2.88 -26.33 -6.43
C MET A 200 -4.08 -26.97 -5.74
N LEU A 201 -5.27 -26.35 -5.83
CA LEU A 201 -6.51 -26.93 -5.29
C LEU A 201 -6.98 -28.17 -6.05
N GLY A 202 -6.71 -28.24 -7.35
CA GLY A 202 -7.09 -29.37 -8.20
C GLY A 202 -6.06 -30.51 -8.24
N LEU A 203 -4.86 -30.30 -7.72
CA LEU A 203 -3.84 -31.36 -7.66
C LEU A 203 -4.25 -32.43 -6.64
N ASN A 204 -4.38 -33.67 -7.10
CA ASN A 204 -4.48 -34.81 -6.21
C ASN A 204 -3.10 -35.03 -5.55
N PRO A 205 -2.96 -34.90 -4.21
CA PRO A 205 -1.68 -35.07 -3.52
C PRO A 205 -1.11 -36.50 -3.58
N GLY A 206 -1.76 -37.41 -4.30
CA GLY A 206 -1.30 -38.79 -4.49
C GLY A 206 -1.68 -39.74 -3.35
N TYR A 207 -2.44 -39.27 -2.37
CA TYR A 207 -3.02 -40.07 -1.31
C TYR A 207 -4.51 -39.71 -1.13
N ASP A 208 -5.28 -40.70 -0.69
CA ASP A 208 -6.69 -40.53 -0.41
C ASP A 208 -6.86 -39.87 0.97
N TYR A 209 -7.31 -38.62 1.00
CA TYR A 209 -7.49 -37.83 2.23
C TYR A 209 -8.93 -37.85 2.76
N ASP A 210 -9.87 -38.48 2.06
CA ASP A 210 -11.28 -38.50 2.47
C ASP A 210 -11.51 -39.26 3.80
N HIS A 211 -10.50 -40.02 4.26
CA HIS A 211 -10.57 -40.81 5.49
C HIS A 211 -9.41 -40.52 6.47
N VAL A 212 -8.69 -39.39 6.30
CA VAL A 212 -7.58 -39.01 7.18
C VAL A 212 -8.09 -38.14 8.33
N ALA A 213 -8.08 -38.67 9.54
CA ALA A 213 -8.31 -37.91 10.75
C ALA A 213 -6.97 -37.32 11.26
N ILE A 214 -6.89 -36.01 11.35
CA ILE A 214 -5.75 -35.33 11.99
C ILE A 214 -6.03 -35.26 13.48
N VAL A 215 -5.31 -36.06 14.28
CA VAL A 215 -5.37 -36.01 15.75
C VAL A 215 -4.19 -35.21 16.24
N SER A 216 -4.42 -34.01 16.73
CA SER A 216 -3.40 -33.27 17.48
C SER A 216 -3.30 -33.84 18.89
N ILE A 217 -2.23 -34.59 19.17
CA ILE A 217 -1.95 -35.09 20.50
C ILE A 217 -1.26 -33.96 21.27
N ASP A 218 -2.00 -33.35 22.20
CA ASP A 218 -1.43 -32.38 23.13
C ASP A 218 -0.57 -33.16 24.14
N ALA A 219 0.74 -32.94 24.10
CA ALA A 219 1.70 -33.67 24.93
C ALA A 219 1.55 -33.38 26.45
N SER A 220 0.73 -32.36 26.80
CA SER A 220 0.45 -31.97 28.18
C SER A 220 -0.40 -32.99 28.96
N ASN A 221 -1.08 -33.93 28.27
CA ASN A 221 -2.00 -34.91 28.88
C ASN A 221 -1.40 -36.32 29.04
N ARG A 222 -0.05 -36.47 29.05
CA ARG A 222 0.63 -37.76 29.24
C ARG A 222 0.59 -38.31 30.69
N ASP A 223 0.17 -37.52 31.66
CA ASP A 223 0.16 -37.90 33.08
C ASP A 223 -1.16 -38.51 33.57
N GLN A 224 -2.06 -38.94 32.68
CA GLN A 224 -3.30 -39.62 33.07
C GLN A 224 -3.45 -41.03 32.47
N ARG A 225 -2.34 -41.82 32.53
CA ARG A 225 -2.45 -43.27 32.41
C ARG A 225 -1.53 -44.00 33.35
#